data_c4a53a54456b49668d4ca9a29aaeb69d
#
_entry.id   c4a53a54456b49668d4ca9a29aaeb69d
#
_cell.length_a   1.000
_cell.length_b   1.000
_cell.length_c   1.000
_cell.angle_alpha   90.00
_cell.angle_beta   90.00
_cell.angle_gamma   90.00
#
_symmetry.space_group_name_H-M   'P 1'
#
loop_
_entity.id
_entity.type
_entity.pdbx_description
1 polymer ?
#
loop_
_entity_poly.entity_id
_entity_poly.type
_entity_poly.pdbx_seq_one_letter_code
_entity_poly.pdbx_strand_id
1 'polypeptide(L)'
;MHTITSKDRMGLVTANLEAEGNHAAQTRDWLRAWGAIAQDAEPIIHYAGQEYLITDICMRMLAPRELYAAQGFPRSYIIDDLPDGTRLTKTAQVRMCGNSVPPQLVAALVRANGPSTWAPPRPMLDWMSHTQAGRAPCPAAV
;
A
#
# COMPACT_ATOMS: atom_id res chain seq x y z
N MET A 1 -2.05 -13.95 0.41
CA MET A 1 -2.82 -12.69 0.53
C MET A 1 -2.88 -12.35 2.01
N HIS A 2 -2.34 -11.20 2.42
CA HIS A 2 -2.38 -10.80 3.83
C HIS A 2 -3.66 -10.01 4.10
N THR A 3 -4.33 -10.36 5.20
CA THR A 3 -5.53 -9.64 5.65
C THR A 3 -5.12 -8.40 6.41
N ILE A 4 -5.69 -7.25 6.09
CA ILE A 4 -5.54 -6.03 6.87
C ILE A 4 -6.31 -6.21 8.17
N THR A 5 -5.61 -6.14 9.30
CA THR A 5 -6.22 -6.29 10.62
C THR A 5 -6.58 -4.93 11.22
N SER A 6 -7.44 -4.94 12.24
CA SER A 6 -7.82 -3.72 12.96
C SER A 6 -6.66 -3.04 13.72
N LYS A 7 -5.55 -3.76 13.91
CA LYS A 7 -4.28 -3.19 14.40
C LYS A 7 -3.34 -3.08 13.20
N ASP A 8 -2.95 -1.86 12.87
CA ASP A 8 -2.01 -1.60 11.80
C ASP A 8 -0.63 -2.16 12.17
N ARG A 9 -0.22 -3.22 11.45
CA ARG A 9 1.11 -3.83 11.53
C ARG A 9 1.79 -3.85 10.18
N MET A 10 1.19 -3.22 9.17
CA MET A 10 1.74 -3.19 7.83
C MET A 10 2.61 -1.96 7.67
N GLY A 11 3.89 -2.20 7.44
CA GLY A 11 4.88 -1.19 7.11
C GLY A 11 5.24 -1.22 5.62
N LEU A 12 5.63 -0.09 5.10
CA LEU A 12 6.30 0.05 3.83
C LEU A 12 7.79 0.16 4.08
N VAL A 13 8.55 -0.75 3.50
CA VAL A 13 10.01 -0.68 3.47
C VAL A 13 10.43 -0.11 2.12
N THR A 14 11.24 0.92 2.14
CA THR A 14 11.80 1.55 0.95
C THR A 14 13.32 1.56 1.07
N ALA A 15 14.00 1.21 -0.01
CA ALA A 15 15.43 1.36 -0.12
C ALA A 15 15.75 2.58 -0.99
N ASN A 16 16.70 3.39 -0.58
CA ASN A 16 17.22 4.49 -1.40
C ASN A 16 18.45 3.97 -2.16
N LEU A 17 18.45 4.19 -3.47
CA LEU A 17 19.43 3.61 -4.40
C LEU A 17 20.37 4.65 -5.00
N GLU A 18 20.13 5.94 -4.82
CA GLU A 18 20.83 6.99 -5.56
C GLU A 18 21.53 8.03 -4.69
N ALA A 19 21.31 8.04 -3.38
CA ALA A 19 21.90 9.08 -2.56
C ALA A 19 23.22 8.62 -1.95
N GLU A 20 24.25 9.43 -2.06
CA GLU A 20 25.32 9.49 -1.06
C GLU A 20 24.67 9.93 0.28
N GLY A 21 23.86 9.03 0.85
CA GLY A 21 23.18 9.28 2.10
C GLY A 21 24.16 9.11 3.26
N ASN A 22 24.05 9.98 4.26
CA ASN A 22 24.79 9.92 5.51
C ASN A 22 24.61 8.58 6.28
N HIS A 23 23.75 7.69 5.78
CA HIS A 23 23.40 6.42 6.43
C HIS A 23 23.97 5.16 5.74
N ALA A 24 24.68 5.29 4.62
CA ALA A 24 25.18 4.13 3.86
C ALA A 24 26.04 3.19 4.69
N ALA A 25 26.92 3.73 5.55
CA ALA A 25 27.74 2.91 6.44
C ALA A 25 26.88 2.18 7.50
N GLN A 26 25.94 2.88 8.12
CA GLN A 26 25.04 2.30 9.12
C GLN A 26 24.14 1.21 8.51
N THR A 27 23.61 1.46 7.30
CA THR A 27 22.80 0.50 6.56
C THR A 27 23.58 -0.77 6.24
N ARG A 28 24.83 -0.63 5.79
CA ARG A 28 25.76 -1.75 5.54
C ARG A 28 26.02 -2.55 6.79
N ASP A 29 26.39 -1.89 7.89
CA ASP A 29 26.69 -2.54 9.17
C ASP A 29 25.46 -3.26 9.72
N TRP A 30 24.28 -2.65 9.59
CA TRP A 30 23.01 -3.28 9.96
C TRP A 30 22.70 -4.52 9.12
N LEU A 31 22.86 -4.47 7.79
CA LEU A 31 22.65 -5.61 6.91
C LEU A 31 23.63 -6.76 7.20
N ARG A 32 24.90 -6.45 7.56
CA ARG A 32 25.90 -7.43 8.00
C ARG A 32 25.54 -8.07 9.33
N ALA A 33 25.10 -7.28 10.30
CA ALA A 33 24.70 -7.77 11.61
C ALA A 33 23.52 -8.76 11.53
N TRP A 34 22.62 -8.57 10.56
CA TRP A 34 21.48 -9.45 10.30
C TRP A 34 21.81 -10.62 9.34
N GLY A 35 23.04 -10.70 8.87
CA GLY A 35 23.47 -11.76 7.93
C GLY A 35 22.81 -11.66 6.54
N ALA A 36 22.28 -10.49 6.18
CA ALA A 36 21.68 -10.25 4.87
C ALA A 36 22.73 -10.12 3.77
N ILE A 37 23.94 -9.69 4.12
CA ILE A 37 25.11 -9.62 3.24
C ILE A 37 26.33 -10.20 3.94
N ALA A 38 27.30 -10.69 3.18
CA ALA A 38 28.59 -11.16 3.72
C ALA A 38 29.39 -9.98 4.30
N GLN A 39 30.38 -10.28 5.19
CA GLN A 39 31.15 -9.24 5.87
C GLN A 39 31.93 -8.35 4.90
N ASP A 40 32.37 -8.92 3.78
CA ASP A 40 33.16 -8.22 2.77
C ASP A 40 32.32 -7.76 1.56
N ALA A 41 31.00 -8.00 1.59
CA ALA A 41 30.10 -7.65 0.50
C ALA A 41 29.50 -6.26 0.66
N GLU A 42 29.27 -5.60 -0.47
CA GLU A 42 28.48 -4.39 -0.56
C GLU A 42 26.99 -4.74 -0.79
N PRO A 43 26.06 -3.93 -0.28
CA PRO A 43 24.62 -4.16 -0.44
C PRO A 43 24.14 -3.78 -1.84
N ILE A 44 24.53 -4.58 -2.83
CA ILE A 44 24.19 -4.37 -4.24
C ILE A 44 22.96 -5.20 -4.60
N ILE A 45 22.02 -4.60 -5.30
CA ILE A 45 20.88 -5.29 -5.92
C ILE A 45 20.95 -5.15 -7.44
N HIS A 46 20.59 -6.23 -8.14
CA HIS A 46 20.47 -6.23 -9.60
C HIS A 46 19.02 -6.04 -10.01
N TYR A 47 18.73 -4.95 -10.69
CA TYR A 47 17.38 -4.68 -11.19
C TYR A 47 17.44 -4.20 -12.64
N ALA A 48 16.64 -4.79 -13.52
CA ALA A 48 16.57 -4.47 -14.94
C ALA A 48 17.94 -4.49 -15.66
N GLY A 49 18.87 -5.36 -15.22
CA GLY A 49 20.22 -5.49 -15.81
C GLY A 49 21.22 -4.43 -15.33
N GLN A 50 20.86 -3.63 -14.34
CA GLN A 50 21.75 -2.64 -13.70
C GLN A 50 22.00 -2.98 -12.25
N GLU A 51 23.16 -2.56 -11.74
CA GLU A 51 23.54 -2.71 -10.33
C GLU A 51 23.24 -1.43 -9.58
N TYR A 52 22.60 -1.56 -8.41
CA TYR A 52 22.26 -0.45 -7.52
C TYR A 52 22.78 -0.74 -6.13
N LEU A 53 23.47 0.24 -5.55
CA LEU A 53 23.91 0.19 -4.16
C LEU A 53 22.77 0.66 -3.24
N ILE A 54 22.44 -0.14 -2.22
CA ILE A 54 21.49 0.29 -1.19
C ILE A 54 22.20 1.23 -0.22
N THR A 55 21.82 2.50 -0.24
CA THR A 55 22.42 3.54 0.62
C THR A 55 21.62 3.81 1.88
N ASP A 56 20.32 3.54 1.86
CA ASP A 56 19.44 3.72 3.03
C ASP A 56 18.25 2.78 2.98
N ILE A 57 17.77 2.36 4.15
CA ILE A 57 16.57 1.55 4.32
C ILE A 57 15.65 2.26 5.30
N CYS A 58 14.51 2.71 4.81
CA CYS A 58 13.49 3.37 5.60
C CYS A 58 12.27 2.45 5.78
N MET A 59 11.69 2.49 6.97
CA MET A 59 10.42 1.82 7.24
C MET A 59 9.42 2.81 7.82
N ARG A 60 8.22 2.83 7.27
CA ARG A 60 7.10 3.58 7.81
C ARG A 60 5.83 2.74 7.83
N MET A 61 4.94 3.05 8.72
CA MET A 61 3.60 2.45 8.71
C MET A 61 2.81 3.00 7.53
N LEU A 62 1.96 2.15 6.95
CA LEU A 62 1.05 2.58 5.88
C LEU A 62 0.04 3.60 6.40
N ALA A 63 -0.19 4.64 5.62
CA ALA A 63 -1.26 5.59 5.91
C ALA A 63 -2.65 4.94 5.71
N PRO A 64 -3.70 5.40 6.42
CA PRO A 64 -5.04 4.86 6.25
C PRO A 64 -5.50 4.81 4.80
N ARG A 65 -5.22 5.84 4.02
CA ARG A 65 -5.56 5.90 2.58
C ARG A 65 -4.87 4.80 1.76
N GLU A 66 -3.64 4.45 2.10
CA GLU A 66 -2.89 3.38 1.45
C GLU A 66 -3.48 2.00 1.80
N LEU A 67 -3.93 1.81 3.05
CA LEU A 67 -4.60 0.59 3.49
C LEU A 67 -5.92 0.37 2.73
N TYR A 68 -6.74 1.42 2.58
CA TYR A 68 -7.97 1.36 1.80
C TYR A 68 -7.70 1.08 0.32
N ALA A 69 -6.66 1.70 -0.25
CA ALA A 69 -6.24 1.43 -1.62
C ALA A 69 -5.76 -0.02 -1.81
N ALA A 70 -5.02 -0.58 -0.83
CA ALA A 70 -4.59 -1.98 -0.84
C ALA A 70 -5.75 -2.96 -0.78
N GLN A 71 -6.87 -2.59 -0.14
CA GLN A 71 -8.12 -3.36 -0.18
C GLN A 71 -8.96 -3.14 -1.44
N GLY A 72 -8.53 -2.22 -2.31
CA GLY A 72 -9.22 -1.94 -3.57
C GLY A 72 -10.37 -0.95 -3.46
N PHE A 73 -10.41 -0.13 -2.41
CA PHE A 73 -11.34 0.99 -2.35
C PHE A 73 -10.91 2.10 -3.33
N PRO A 74 -11.84 2.77 -4.00
CA PRO A 74 -11.52 3.89 -4.88
C PRO A 74 -10.93 5.07 -4.11
N ARG A 75 -10.10 5.86 -4.77
CA ARG A 75 -9.48 7.06 -4.15
C ARG A 75 -10.52 8.10 -3.70
N SER A 76 -11.68 8.12 -4.32
CA SER A 76 -12.81 9.00 -3.98
C SER A 76 -13.58 8.54 -2.74
N TYR A 77 -13.28 7.36 -2.19
CA TYR A 77 -13.96 6.88 -0.99
C TYR A 77 -13.62 7.75 0.22
N ILE A 78 -14.64 8.30 0.86
CA ILE A 78 -14.50 9.21 2.00
C ILE A 78 -14.14 8.40 3.24
N ILE A 79 -13.00 8.71 3.87
CA ILE A 79 -12.49 8.03 5.07
C ILE A 79 -12.22 8.99 6.22
N ASP A 80 -12.23 10.28 5.98
CA ASP A 80 -11.72 11.32 6.88
C ASP A 80 -12.84 12.06 7.60
N ASP A 81 -13.95 12.33 6.90
CA ASP A 81 -15.03 13.18 7.39
C ASP A 81 -16.34 12.39 7.48
N LEU A 82 -17.05 12.55 8.60
CA LEU A 82 -18.41 12.04 8.77
C LEU A 82 -19.43 13.05 8.20
N PRO A 83 -20.66 12.61 7.90
CA PRO A 83 -21.69 13.49 7.38
C PRO A 83 -22.07 14.68 8.30
N ASP A 84 -21.76 14.56 9.60
CA ASP A 84 -21.95 15.59 10.61
C ASP A 84 -20.79 16.61 10.68
N GLY A 85 -19.77 16.46 9.81
CA GLY A 85 -18.58 17.30 9.81
C GLY A 85 -17.50 16.88 10.83
N THR A 86 -17.71 15.81 11.58
CA THR A 86 -16.72 15.29 12.54
C THR A 86 -15.62 14.60 11.78
N ARG A 87 -14.34 14.93 12.10
CA ARG A 87 -13.17 14.31 11.50
C ARG A 87 -12.77 13.04 12.24
N LEU A 88 -12.62 11.95 11.48
CA LEU A 88 -12.17 10.67 12.02
C LEU A 88 -10.66 10.69 12.30
N THR A 89 -10.28 10.15 13.46
CA THR A 89 -8.86 9.96 13.81
C THR A 89 -8.23 8.89 12.90
N LYS A 90 -6.90 8.95 12.69
CA LYS A 90 -6.16 7.93 11.92
C LYS A 90 -6.39 6.52 12.48
N THR A 91 -6.42 6.37 13.80
CA THR A 91 -6.70 5.08 14.46
C THR A 91 -8.10 4.55 14.14
N ALA A 92 -9.11 5.42 14.14
CA ALA A 92 -10.47 5.04 13.75
C ALA A 92 -10.53 4.60 12.28
N GLN A 93 -9.88 5.35 11.38
CA GLN A 93 -9.80 5.02 9.95
C GLN A 93 -9.14 3.65 9.73
N VAL A 94 -8.00 3.36 10.38
CA VAL A 94 -7.32 2.05 10.32
C VAL A 94 -8.23 0.93 10.82
N ARG A 95 -8.91 1.14 11.96
CA ARG A 95 -9.84 0.15 12.51
C ARG A 95 -11.01 -0.13 11.57
N MET A 96 -11.58 0.90 10.98
CA MET A 96 -12.67 0.76 9.99
C MET A 96 -12.19 0.01 8.75
N CYS A 97 -10.99 0.32 8.25
CA CYS A 97 -10.39 -0.42 7.14
C CYS A 97 -10.23 -1.90 7.48
N GLY A 98 -9.70 -2.23 8.66
CA GLY A 98 -9.52 -3.63 9.10
C GLY A 98 -10.84 -4.40 9.26
N ASN A 99 -11.94 -3.70 9.55
CA ASN A 99 -13.27 -4.30 9.64
C ASN A 99 -14.01 -4.35 8.30
N SER A 100 -13.48 -3.72 7.27
CA SER A 100 -14.10 -3.69 5.94
C SER A 100 -13.79 -4.94 5.14
N VAL A 101 -14.65 -5.26 4.18
CA VAL A 101 -14.44 -6.36 3.23
C VAL A 101 -14.02 -5.75 1.88
N PRO A 102 -12.99 -6.30 1.20
CA PRO A 102 -12.57 -5.82 -0.10
C PRO A 102 -13.72 -5.82 -1.12
N PRO A 103 -14.03 -4.69 -1.77
CA PRO A 103 -15.17 -4.58 -2.67
C PRO A 103 -15.17 -5.59 -3.82
N GLN A 104 -14.00 -5.91 -4.36
CA GLN A 104 -13.85 -6.89 -5.44
C GLN A 104 -14.23 -8.30 -5.00
N LEU A 105 -13.87 -8.68 -3.76
CA LEU A 105 -14.22 -9.98 -3.19
C LEU A 105 -15.73 -10.10 -3.02
N VAL A 106 -16.38 -9.08 -2.44
CA VAL A 106 -17.83 -9.02 -2.30
C VAL A 106 -18.50 -9.12 -3.66
N ALA A 107 -18.06 -8.35 -4.65
CA ALA A 107 -18.59 -8.39 -6.00
C ALA A 107 -18.48 -9.78 -6.64
N ALA A 108 -17.34 -10.48 -6.45
CA ALA A 108 -17.14 -11.83 -6.95
C ALA A 108 -18.08 -12.85 -6.28
N LEU A 109 -18.21 -12.79 -4.95
CA LEU A 109 -19.11 -13.66 -4.19
C LEU A 109 -20.56 -13.46 -4.58
N VAL A 110 -20.98 -12.21 -4.73
CA VAL A 110 -22.33 -11.86 -5.15
C VAL A 110 -22.63 -12.36 -6.57
N ARG A 111 -21.69 -12.22 -7.51
CA ARG A 111 -21.85 -12.76 -8.87
C ARG A 111 -21.94 -14.29 -8.88
N ALA A 112 -21.16 -14.95 -8.02
CA ALA A 112 -21.14 -16.43 -7.97
C ALA A 112 -22.38 -17.03 -7.31
N ASN A 113 -23.03 -16.31 -6.38
CA ASN A 113 -24.12 -16.84 -5.55
C ASN A 113 -25.45 -16.10 -5.77
N GLY A 114 -25.44 -14.98 -6.49
CA GLY A 114 -26.65 -14.22 -6.79
C GLY A 114 -27.49 -14.85 -7.89
N PRO A 115 -28.81 -14.54 -7.95
CA PRO A 115 -29.65 -14.99 -9.04
C PRO A 115 -29.13 -14.44 -10.37
N SER A 116 -29.23 -15.23 -11.43
CA SER A 116 -28.76 -14.90 -12.79
C SER A 116 -29.38 -13.63 -13.38
N THR A 117 -30.51 -13.21 -12.81
CA THR A 117 -31.24 -11.98 -13.17
C THR A 117 -30.76 -10.73 -12.42
N TRP A 118 -29.85 -10.87 -11.47
CA TRP A 118 -29.37 -9.77 -10.67
C TRP A 118 -28.23 -9.04 -11.40
N ALA A 119 -28.61 -8.05 -12.20
CA ALA A 119 -27.63 -7.09 -12.67
C ALA A 119 -27.39 -6.07 -11.54
N PRO A 120 -26.13 -5.88 -11.07
CA PRO A 120 -25.85 -4.84 -10.10
C PRO A 120 -26.26 -3.48 -10.69
N PRO A 121 -26.80 -2.57 -9.87
CA PRO A 121 -27.19 -1.24 -10.35
C PRO A 121 -26.02 -0.56 -11.06
N ARG A 122 -26.27 0.01 -12.24
CA ARG A 122 -25.27 0.62 -13.13
C ARG A 122 -24.23 1.55 -12.47
N PRO A 123 -24.57 2.33 -11.41
CA PRO A 123 -23.56 3.17 -10.75
C PRO A 123 -22.39 2.41 -10.12
N MET A 124 -22.59 1.12 -9.80
CA MET A 124 -21.53 0.29 -9.21
C MET A 124 -20.51 -0.23 -10.23
N LEU A 125 -20.86 -0.27 -11.51
CA LEU A 125 -19.97 -0.68 -12.60
C LEU A 125 -19.13 0.48 -13.13
N ASP A 126 -19.62 1.71 -13.02
CA ASP A 126 -18.98 2.89 -13.59
C ASP A 126 -17.68 3.27 -12.84
N TRP A 127 -17.63 3.07 -11.50
CA TRP A 127 -16.38 3.30 -10.76
C TRP A 127 -15.32 2.21 -10.98
N MET A 128 -15.71 0.98 -11.36
CA MET A 128 -14.76 -0.08 -11.68
C MET A 128 -14.07 0.14 -13.03
N SER A 129 -14.74 0.81 -13.99
CA SER A 129 -14.15 1.16 -15.29
C SER A 129 -13.19 2.35 -15.21
N HIS A 130 -13.39 3.27 -14.27
CA HIS A 130 -12.49 4.42 -14.09
C HIS A 130 -11.16 4.08 -13.39
N THR A 131 -11.03 2.91 -12.77
CA THR A 131 -9.75 2.48 -12.15
C THR A 131 -8.70 2.02 -13.16
N GLN A 132 -9.06 1.81 -14.43
CA GLN A 132 -8.11 1.41 -15.49
C GLN A 132 -7.65 2.57 -16.39
N ALA A 133 -8.32 3.72 -16.38
CA ALA A 133 -8.08 4.82 -17.33
C ALA A 133 -7.40 6.04 -16.71
N GLY A 134 -6.45 5.89 -15.81
CA GLY A 134 -5.80 7.06 -15.22
C GLY A 134 -4.63 6.76 -14.30
N ARG A 135 -3.62 6.04 -14.79
CA ARG A 135 -2.31 6.05 -14.16
C ARG A 135 -1.60 7.35 -14.51
N ALA A 136 -1.92 8.42 -13.79
CA ALA A 136 -1.02 9.56 -13.72
C ALA A 136 0.18 9.16 -12.85
N PRO A 137 1.43 9.46 -13.24
CA PRO A 137 2.62 9.19 -12.43
C PRO A 137 2.51 9.98 -11.12
N CYS A 138 2.91 9.34 -10.00
CA CYS A 138 3.05 10.03 -8.72
C CYS A 138 3.99 11.21 -8.90
N PRO A 139 3.64 12.42 -8.44
CA PRO A 139 4.62 13.49 -8.32
C PRO A 139 5.67 13.08 -7.30
N ALA A 140 6.93 13.25 -7.65
CA ALA A 140 8.06 13.08 -6.76
C ALA A 140 7.84 13.93 -5.51
N ALA A 141 8.04 13.33 -4.34
CA ALA A 141 8.01 14.05 -3.07
C ALA A 141 9.18 15.05 -3.05
N VAL A 142 8.88 16.33 -2.85
CA VAL A 142 9.82 17.37 -2.47
C VAL A 142 10.03 17.30 -0.97
#